data_3a4d8e4535fea95c851fbac4f8a0c43e
#
_entry.id   3a4d8e4535fea95c851fbac4f8a0c43e
#
_cell.length_a   1.000
_cell.length_b   1.000
_cell.length_c   1.000
_cell.angle_alpha   90.00
_cell.angle_beta   90.00
_cell.angle_gamma   90.00
#
_symmetry.space_group_name_H-M   'P 1'
#
loop_
_entity.id
_entity.type
_entity.pdbx_description
1 polymer ?
#
loop_
_entity_poly.entity_id
_entity_poly.type
_entity_poly.pdbx_seq_one_letter_code
_entity_poly.pdbx_strand_id
1 'polypeptide(L)'
;MARVFVSTTANAVAGYYALSTGGVEHEDAPARIKRGVPRHPIPVVILTRLATDLRCQGFGLGKMLMRDALIRIDRASEEIGVRSLLIHAKDAAARDFYMKIAEFEPSPTDELHLHLLMKDLRKAITS
;
A
#
# COMPACT_ATOMS: atom_id res chain seq x y z
N MET A 1 -2.74 12.47 8.69
CA MET A 1 -4.15 12.60 8.29
C MET A 1 -4.46 11.56 7.21
N ALA A 2 -5.58 10.87 7.35
CA ALA A 2 -5.99 9.87 6.38
C ALA A 2 -6.81 10.51 5.26
N ARG A 3 -6.61 10.03 4.03
CA ARG A 3 -7.43 10.42 2.88
C ARG A 3 -8.12 9.19 2.32
N VAL A 4 -9.41 9.35 2.00
CA VAL A 4 -10.22 8.29 1.41
C VAL A 4 -10.46 8.60 -0.07
N PHE A 5 -10.24 7.61 -0.91
CA PHE A 5 -10.47 7.71 -2.35
C PHE A 5 -11.53 6.68 -2.73
N VAL A 6 -12.51 7.11 -3.53
CA VAL A 6 -13.64 6.25 -3.88
C VAL A 6 -13.73 6.08 -5.39
N SER A 7 -14.21 4.91 -5.80
CA SER A 7 -14.60 4.62 -7.17
C SER A 7 -16.11 4.45 -7.20
N THR A 8 -16.77 5.09 -8.16
CA THR A 8 -18.24 5.05 -8.26
C THR A 8 -18.70 4.49 -9.60
N THR A 9 -19.84 3.80 -9.57
CA THR A 9 -20.55 3.36 -10.78
C THR A 9 -22.03 3.60 -10.56
N ALA A 10 -22.72 4.14 -11.57
CA ALA A 10 -24.18 4.30 -11.57
C ALA A 10 -24.75 4.84 -10.25
N ASN A 11 -24.15 5.92 -9.69
CA ASN A 11 -24.56 6.57 -8.44
C ASN A 11 -24.33 5.74 -7.18
N ALA A 12 -23.55 4.66 -7.25
CA ALA A 12 -23.18 3.84 -6.09
C ALA A 12 -21.67 3.79 -5.94
N VAL A 13 -21.19 3.65 -4.69
CA VAL A 13 -19.77 3.43 -4.43
C VAL A 13 -19.45 1.98 -4.74
N ALA A 14 -18.57 1.75 -5.74
CA ALA A 14 -18.14 0.40 -6.12
C ALA A 14 -16.95 -0.07 -5.29
N GLY A 15 -16.12 0.86 -4.82
CA GLY A 15 -14.98 0.54 -3.98
C GLY A 15 -14.31 1.79 -3.44
N TYR A 16 -13.40 1.61 -2.49
CA TYR A 16 -12.63 2.71 -1.91
C TYR A 16 -11.31 2.22 -1.32
N TYR A 17 -10.39 3.14 -1.11
CA TYR A 17 -9.20 2.92 -0.30
C TYR A 17 -8.88 4.17 0.50
N ALA A 18 -8.08 4.00 1.55
CA ALA A 18 -7.66 5.11 2.41
C ALA A 18 -6.15 5.11 2.58
N LEU A 19 -5.54 6.28 2.51
CA LEU A 19 -4.11 6.47 2.70
C LEU A 19 -3.87 7.38 3.89
N SER A 20 -2.84 7.07 4.68
CA SER A 20 -2.35 7.93 5.74
C SER A 20 -0.83 7.88 5.79
N THR A 21 -0.21 8.78 6.53
CA THR A 21 1.24 8.75 6.76
C THR A 21 1.52 8.18 8.14
N GLY A 22 2.71 7.60 8.31
CA GLY A 22 3.10 7.04 9.60
C GLY A 22 4.59 6.76 9.65
N GLY A 23 5.03 6.17 10.75
CA GLY A 23 6.40 5.74 10.97
C GLY A 23 6.45 4.28 11.37
N VAL A 24 7.53 3.60 10.98
CA VAL A 24 7.75 2.20 11.31
C VAL A 24 9.09 2.08 12.05
N GLU A 25 9.09 1.35 13.17
CA GLU A 25 10.32 1.09 13.91
C GLU A 25 11.25 0.20 13.09
N HIS A 26 12.57 0.36 13.30
CA HIS A 26 13.57 -0.41 12.55
C HIS A 26 13.39 -1.93 12.71
N GLU A 27 13.07 -2.41 13.89
CA GLU A 27 12.87 -3.85 14.14
C GLU A 27 11.68 -4.42 13.38
N ASP A 28 10.72 -3.60 12.98
CA ASP A 28 9.52 -4.03 12.25
C ASP A 28 9.65 -3.88 10.74
N ALA A 29 10.79 -3.37 10.26
CA ALA A 29 11.00 -3.13 8.84
C ALA A 29 11.90 -4.20 8.21
N PRO A 30 11.57 -4.68 6.98
CA PRO A 30 12.47 -5.55 6.24
C PRO A 30 13.83 -4.88 5.99
N ALA A 31 14.87 -5.69 5.80
CA ALA A 31 16.24 -5.21 5.63
C ALA A 31 16.36 -4.19 4.48
N ARG A 32 15.68 -4.42 3.36
CA ARG A 32 15.74 -3.51 2.22
C ARG A 32 15.11 -2.14 2.51
N ILE A 33 14.11 -2.12 3.38
CA ILE A 33 13.42 -0.87 3.75
C ILE A 33 14.28 -0.03 4.70
N LYS A 34 14.93 -0.65 5.66
CA LYS A 34 15.72 0.07 6.67
C LYS A 34 17.17 0.34 6.27
N ARG A 35 17.65 -0.21 5.18
CA ARG A 35 19.05 -0.05 4.75
C ARG A 35 19.38 1.41 4.48
N GLY A 36 20.42 1.91 5.15
CA GLY A 36 20.88 3.29 4.98
C GLY A 36 19.99 4.34 5.63
N VAL A 37 18.97 3.93 6.36
CA VAL A 37 18.06 4.85 7.06
C VAL A 37 18.50 5.00 8.51
N PRO A 38 18.63 6.25 9.03
CA PRO A 38 19.01 6.46 10.43
C PRO A 38 18.02 5.81 11.40
N ARG A 39 18.46 5.59 12.64
CA ARG A 39 17.65 4.97 13.70
C ARG A 39 16.56 5.91 14.21
N HIS A 40 15.66 6.29 13.35
CA HIS A 40 14.43 7.00 13.66
C HIS A 40 13.29 6.20 13.06
N PRO A 41 12.04 6.42 13.46
CA PRO A 41 10.91 5.80 12.75
C PRO A 41 11.02 6.07 11.25
N ILE A 42 10.86 5.01 10.47
CA ILE A 42 10.99 5.09 9.01
C ILE A 42 9.69 5.66 8.45
N PRO A 43 9.72 6.77 7.70
CA PRO A 43 8.50 7.38 7.17
C PRO A 43 7.89 6.51 6.08
N VAL A 44 6.59 6.23 6.21
CA VAL A 44 5.84 5.40 5.28
C VAL A 44 4.49 6.03 4.97
N VAL A 45 3.93 5.66 3.82
CA VAL A 45 2.51 5.83 3.53
C VAL A 45 1.82 4.51 3.88
N ILE A 46 0.70 4.58 4.57
CA ILE A 46 -0.05 3.39 4.98
C ILE A 46 -1.34 3.30 4.17
N LEU A 47 -1.54 2.18 3.48
CA LEU A 47 -2.82 1.83 2.90
C LEU A 47 -3.63 1.14 3.99
N THR A 48 -4.58 1.86 4.57
CA THR A 48 -5.32 1.39 5.73
C THR A 48 -6.54 0.56 5.36
N ARG A 49 -7.09 0.80 4.16
CA ARG A 49 -8.29 0.11 3.69
C ARG A 49 -8.26 0.00 2.18
N LEU A 50 -8.73 -1.12 1.69
CA LEU A 50 -9.07 -1.32 0.29
C LEU A 50 -10.29 -2.22 0.29
N ALA A 51 -11.42 -1.70 -0.16
CA ALA A 51 -12.68 -2.43 -0.18
C ALA A 51 -13.39 -2.23 -1.51
N THR A 52 -14.09 -3.27 -1.96
CA THR A 52 -14.91 -3.24 -3.16
C THR A 52 -16.32 -3.71 -2.80
N ASP A 53 -17.33 -3.16 -3.48
CA ASP A 53 -18.68 -3.63 -3.37
C ASP A 53 -18.75 -5.09 -3.85
N LEU A 54 -19.50 -5.93 -3.14
CA LEU A 54 -19.64 -7.35 -3.47
C LEU A 54 -20.10 -7.57 -4.91
N ARG A 55 -20.97 -6.67 -5.42
CA ARG A 55 -21.48 -6.75 -6.79
C ARG A 55 -20.41 -6.48 -7.84
N CYS A 56 -19.30 -5.84 -7.44
CA CYS A 56 -18.21 -5.48 -8.34
C CYS A 56 -16.99 -6.37 -8.18
N GLN A 57 -16.99 -7.29 -7.23
CA GLN A 57 -15.91 -8.24 -7.04
C GLN A 57 -15.82 -9.18 -8.25
N GLY A 58 -14.60 -9.49 -8.66
CA GLY A 58 -14.37 -10.32 -9.84
C GLY A 58 -14.20 -9.57 -11.14
N PHE A 59 -14.44 -8.24 -11.16
CA PHE A 59 -14.24 -7.40 -12.34
C PHE A 59 -12.88 -6.67 -12.33
N GLY A 60 -11.97 -7.06 -11.44
CA GLY A 60 -10.65 -6.45 -11.37
C GLY A 60 -10.63 -5.08 -10.70
N LEU A 61 -11.70 -4.67 -10.04
CA LEU A 61 -11.77 -3.35 -9.40
C LEU A 61 -10.73 -3.18 -8.28
N GLY A 62 -10.46 -4.23 -7.51
CA GLY A 62 -9.42 -4.20 -6.49
C GLY A 62 -8.05 -3.86 -7.06
N LYS A 63 -7.70 -4.46 -8.20
CA LYS A 63 -6.44 -4.18 -8.90
C LYS A 63 -6.41 -2.74 -9.43
N MET A 64 -7.53 -2.25 -9.95
CA MET A 64 -7.64 -0.87 -10.43
C MET A 64 -7.46 0.13 -9.30
N LEU A 65 -8.07 -0.12 -8.14
CA LEU A 65 -7.91 0.72 -6.95
C LEU A 65 -6.47 0.70 -6.45
N MET A 66 -5.83 -0.47 -6.44
CA MET A 66 -4.42 -0.58 -6.05
C MET A 66 -3.51 0.21 -6.99
N ARG A 67 -3.73 0.08 -8.30
CA ARG A 67 -2.95 0.85 -9.27
C ARG A 67 -3.13 2.35 -9.07
N ASP A 68 -4.35 2.79 -8.86
CA ASP A 68 -4.64 4.20 -8.58
C ASP A 68 -3.91 4.67 -7.32
N ALA A 69 -3.94 3.87 -6.25
CA ALA A 69 -3.24 4.16 -5.00
C ALA A 69 -1.73 4.26 -5.22
N LEU A 70 -1.12 3.32 -5.95
CA LEU A 70 0.31 3.33 -6.22
C LEU A 70 0.73 4.58 -6.98
N ILE A 71 -0.06 5.00 -7.97
CA ILE A 71 0.22 6.21 -8.75
C ILE A 71 0.15 7.46 -7.88
N ARG A 72 -0.86 7.56 -7.01
CA ARG A 72 -0.98 8.71 -6.08
C ARG A 72 0.17 8.76 -5.09
N ILE A 73 0.57 7.62 -4.56
CA ILE A 73 1.69 7.53 -3.62
C ILE A 73 3.00 7.94 -4.28
N ASP A 74 3.23 7.49 -5.51
CA ASP A 74 4.43 7.86 -6.26
C ASP A 74 4.50 9.38 -6.46
N ARG A 75 3.40 9.99 -6.86
CA ARG A 75 3.33 11.45 -7.05
C ARG A 75 3.60 12.24 -5.77
N ALA A 76 3.10 11.75 -4.66
CA ALA A 76 3.25 12.42 -3.36
C ALA A 76 4.60 12.14 -2.69
N SER A 77 5.26 11.04 -3.02
CA SER A 77 6.43 10.56 -2.30
C SER A 77 7.62 11.52 -2.32
N GLU A 78 7.81 12.24 -3.40
CA GLU A 78 8.92 13.18 -3.53
C GLU A 78 8.79 14.35 -2.55
N GLU A 79 7.56 14.81 -2.30
CA GLU A 79 7.30 15.94 -1.41
C GLU A 79 7.35 15.55 0.06
N ILE A 80 6.86 14.36 0.39
CA ILE A 80 6.75 13.95 1.80
C ILE A 80 7.88 13.03 2.27
N GLY A 81 8.78 12.63 1.37
CA GLY A 81 9.98 11.91 1.74
C GLY A 81 9.75 10.51 2.32
N VAL A 82 8.71 9.82 1.89
CA VAL A 82 8.44 8.47 2.38
C VAL A 82 9.38 7.44 1.78
N ARG A 83 9.70 6.41 2.57
CA ARG A 83 10.59 5.33 2.18
C ARG A 83 9.85 4.18 1.50
N SER A 84 8.63 3.88 1.97
CA SER A 84 7.88 2.73 1.48
C SER A 84 6.38 2.91 1.66
N LEU A 85 5.62 2.06 0.98
CA LEU A 85 4.21 1.83 1.25
C LEU A 85 4.10 0.68 2.23
N LEU A 86 3.29 0.85 3.27
CA LEU A 86 2.97 -0.20 4.23
C LEU A 86 1.48 -0.54 4.10
N ILE A 87 1.18 -1.84 4.00
CA ILE A 87 -0.19 -2.35 3.98
C ILE A 87 -0.38 -3.29 5.15
N HIS A 88 -1.44 -3.08 5.92
CA HIS A 88 -1.87 -4.04 6.93
C HIS A 88 -2.92 -4.95 6.28
N ALA A 89 -2.50 -6.14 5.84
CA ALA A 89 -3.43 -7.11 5.27
C ALA A 89 -4.29 -7.69 6.40
N LYS A 90 -5.58 -7.83 6.15
CA LYS A 90 -6.49 -8.33 7.20
C LYS A 90 -6.36 -9.84 7.42
N ASP A 91 -5.89 -10.58 6.41
CA ASP A 91 -5.75 -12.04 6.48
C ASP A 91 -4.79 -12.53 5.38
N ALA A 92 -4.57 -13.84 5.33
CA ALA A 92 -3.67 -14.44 4.35
C ALA A 92 -4.16 -14.27 2.91
N ALA A 93 -5.47 -14.29 2.67
CA ALA A 93 -6.01 -14.10 1.33
C ALA A 93 -5.76 -12.69 0.81
N ALA A 94 -5.92 -11.68 1.67
CA ALA A 94 -5.61 -10.30 1.32
C ALA A 94 -4.10 -10.14 1.07
N ARG A 95 -3.26 -10.75 1.91
CA ARG A 95 -1.81 -10.75 1.71
C ARG A 95 -1.45 -11.31 0.33
N ASP A 96 -2.02 -12.45 -0.03
CA ASP A 96 -1.73 -13.10 -1.32
C ASP A 96 -2.17 -12.21 -2.50
N PHE A 97 -3.27 -11.51 -2.36
CA PHE A 97 -3.73 -10.54 -3.35
C PHE A 97 -2.68 -9.45 -3.59
N TYR A 98 -2.17 -8.83 -2.51
CA TYR A 98 -1.16 -7.77 -2.63
C TYR A 98 0.16 -8.31 -3.18
N MET A 99 0.59 -9.48 -2.72
CA MET A 99 1.86 -10.09 -3.17
C MET A 99 1.89 -10.38 -4.67
N LYS A 100 0.73 -10.54 -5.30
CA LYS A 100 0.63 -10.73 -6.76
C LYS A 100 0.72 -9.43 -7.54
N ILE A 101 0.47 -8.30 -6.91
CA ILE A 101 0.44 -7.00 -7.58
C ILE A 101 1.84 -6.39 -7.71
N ALA A 102 2.67 -6.54 -6.68
CA ALA A 102 4.00 -5.97 -6.65
C ALA A 102 4.91 -6.76 -5.71
N GLU A 103 6.19 -6.37 -5.66
CA GLU A 103 7.20 -7.06 -4.85
C GLU A 103 7.17 -6.61 -3.40
N PHE A 104 6.03 -6.83 -2.72
CA PHE A 104 5.93 -6.55 -1.30
C PHE A 104 6.78 -7.52 -0.49
N GLU A 105 7.28 -7.03 0.66
CA GLU A 105 8.03 -7.83 1.62
C GLU A 105 7.32 -7.80 2.96
N PRO A 106 7.09 -8.95 3.61
CA PRO A 106 6.48 -8.96 4.93
C PRO A 106 7.42 -8.39 5.99
N SER A 107 6.85 -7.75 7.02
CA SER A 107 7.60 -7.34 8.20
C SER A 107 8.17 -8.57 8.90
N PRO A 108 9.40 -8.48 9.46
CA PRO A 108 9.96 -9.60 10.23
C PRO A 108 9.21 -9.91 11.52
N THR A 109 8.37 -8.98 11.98
CA THR A 109 7.60 -9.15 13.23
C THR A 109 6.13 -9.41 13.01
N ASP A 110 5.62 -9.20 11.78
CA ASP A 110 4.22 -9.47 11.45
C ASP A 110 4.07 -9.76 9.95
N GLU A 111 3.74 -10.99 9.61
CA GLU A 111 3.64 -11.44 8.23
C GLU A 111 2.50 -10.79 7.43
N LEU A 112 1.53 -10.17 8.11
CA LEU A 112 0.43 -9.46 7.46
C LEU A 112 0.72 -7.97 7.23
N HIS A 113 1.84 -7.48 7.74
CA HIS A 113 2.32 -6.13 7.46
C HIS A 113 3.29 -6.18 6.27
N LEU A 114 2.85 -5.65 5.13
CA LEU A 114 3.59 -5.76 3.86
C LEU A 114 4.19 -4.41 3.49
N HIS A 115 5.49 -4.40 3.20
CA HIS A 115 6.21 -3.20 2.79
C HIS A 115 6.56 -3.26 1.30
N LEU A 116 6.36 -2.15 0.62
CA LEU A 116 6.81 -1.98 -0.77
C LEU A 116 7.74 -0.79 -0.85
N LEU A 117 9.03 -1.05 -1.13
CA LEU A 117 10.01 0.00 -1.30
C LEU A 117 9.59 0.90 -2.48
N MET A 118 9.78 2.22 -2.36
CA MET A 118 9.34 3.15 -3.40
C MET A 118 9.91 2.81 -4.78
N LYS A 119 11.15 2.32 -4.84
CA LYS A 119 11.77 1.84 -6.08
C LYS A 119 10.96 0.73 -6.73
N ASP A 120 10.50 -0.24 -5.95
CA ASP A 120 9.71 -1.37 -6.45
C ASP A 120 8.28 -0.95 -6.80
N LEU A 121 7.75 0.03 -6.08
CA LEU A 121 6.44 0.62 -6.39
C LEU A 121 6.47 1.24 -7.80
N ARG A 122 7.51 2.00 -8.14
CA ARG A 122 7.66 2.61 -9.45
C ARG A 122 7.75 1.58 -10.55
N LYS A 123 8.44 0.45 -10.31
CA LYS A 123 8.47 -0.67 -11.25
C LYS A 123 7.07 -1.25 -11.50
N ALA A 124 6.27 -1.38 -10.45
CA ALA A 124 4.92 -1.93 -10.57
C ALA A 124 4.01 -1.05 -11.41
N ILE A 125 4.19 0.27 -11.36
CA ILE A 125 3.40 1.23 -12.16
C ILE A 125 3.78 1.15 -13.64
N THR A 126 5.06 0.95 -13.94
CA THR A 126 5.59 1.02 -15.31
C THR A 126 5.55 -0.30 -16.07
N SER A 127 5.21 -1.38 -15.40
CA SER A 127 5.17 -2.71 -16.04
C SER A 127 3.77 -3.09 -16.56
#